data_8d8e57e095935b8bc80b96b8ec844723
#
_entry.id   8d8e57e095935b8bc80b96b8ec844723
#
_cell.length_a   1.000
_cell.length_b   1.000
_cell.length_c   1.000
_cell.angle_alpha   90.00
_cell.angle_beta   90.00
_cell.angle_gamma   90.00
#
_symmetry.space_group_name_H-M   'P 1'
#
loop_
_entity.id
_entity.type
_entity.pdbx_description
1 polymer ?
#
loop_
_entity_poly.entity_id
_entity_poly.type
_entity_poly.pdbx_seq_one_letter_code
_entity_poly.pdbx_strand_id
1 'polypeptide(L)'
;NANLSPPVTGYSYSYVTSQTTFNYVLKLFELLKDGTDGILDVLFKATSWKNYVLGAGASEDIYTSEIQTGGDTIFYDTVRGCVKEVIYFNQGEEPWASMPYGSSTIKSAGCGPTALAIVISTLTGENVTPQMTAEYAMSHGLYVSGKGTSHSFPAMAAGSWGLSVERVKRGQIDYVVKQLKEGKLAVVICAENTISGSSGHFIVLTGVTRDGYIAIADPGSRSRTGKLYSPATIQSYARDLSDGGIWIMGGQ
;
A
#
# COMPACT_ATOMS: atom_id res chain seq x y z
N ASN A 1 -23.16 -11.79 -29.06
CA ASN A 1 -23.50 -10.67 -28.13
C ASN A 1 -23.84 -11.26 -26.78
N ALA A 2 -22.82 -11.69 -26.04
CA ALA A 2 -22.99 -11.98 -24.64
C ALA A 2 -23.09 -10.61 -23.91
N ASN A 3 -24.29 -10.30 -23.47
CA ASN A 3 -24.56 -9.20 -22.58
C ASN A 3 -23.86 -9.53 -21.23
N LEU A 4 -22.57 -9.22 -21.11
CA LEU A 4 -21.88 -9.20 -19.85
C LEU A 4 -22.33 -7.94 -19.12
N SER A 5 -23.56 -7.95 -18.65
CA SER A 5 -23.99 -7.00 -17.63
C SER A 5 -23.09 -7.22 -16.42
N PRO A 6 -22.44 -6.19 -15.89
CA PRO A 6 -21.73 -6.34 -14.62
C PRO A 6 -22.71 -6.88 -13.59
N PRO A 7 -22.28 -7.78 -12.71
CA PRO A 7 -23.15 -8.32 -11.68
C PRO A 7 -23.66 -7.17 -10.81
N VAL A 8 -24.96 -6.95 -10.93
CA VAL A 8 -25.65 -5.88 -10.20
C VAL A 8 -26.05 -6.44 -8.85
N THR A 9 -25.35 -6.03 -7.83
CA THR A 9 -25.94 -5.92 -6.51
C THR A 9 -25.30 -4.75 -5.79
N GLY A 10 -25.98 -3.61 -5.83
CA GLY A 10 -25.73 -2.50 -4.91
C GLY A 10 -24.53 -1.57 -5.19
N TYR A 11 -23.78 -1.80 -6.26
CA TYR A 11 -22.63 -0.99 -6.62
C TYR A 11 -22.91 -0.14 -7.86
N SER A 12 -22.64 1.15 -7.77
CA SER A 12 -22.80 2.07 -8.88
C SER A 12 -21.66 1.91 -9.91
N TYR A 13 -21.92 2.24 -11.17
CA TYR A 13 -20.95 2.21 -12.28
C TYR A 13 -19.65 3.00 -12.06
N SER A 14 -19.52 3.71 -10.93
CA SER A 14 -18.31 4.42 -10.54
C SER A 14 -17.08 3.53 -10.32
N TYR A 15 -17.25 2.20 -10.25
CA TYR A 15 -16.14 1.23 -10.15
C TYR A 15 -15.26 1.17 -11.40
N VAL A 16 -15.81 1.51 -12.55
CA VAL A 16 -15.11 1.40 -13.83
C VAL A 16 -14.25 2.63 -14.12
N THR A 17 -14.19 3.59 -13.22
CA THR A 17 -13.46 4.85 -13.44
C THR A 17 -12.00 4.85 -13.00
N SER A 18 -11.50 3.79 -12.33
CA SER A 18 -10.06 3.65 -12.19
C SER A 18 -9.49 3.16 -13.53
N GLN A 19 -8.42 3.80 -14.00
CA GLN A 19 -7.75 3.41 -15.25
C GLN A 19 -7.39 1.91 -15.25
N THR A 20 -7.00 1.40 -14.11
CA THR A 20 -6.62 -0.01 -13.93
C THR A 20 -7.82 -0.95 -14.10
N THR A 21 -8.95 -0.65 -13.46
CA THR A 21 -10.18 -1.44 -13.63
C THR A 21 -10.65 -1.41 -15.08
N PHE A 22 -10.59 -0.24 -15.72
CA PHE A 22 -10.92 -0.08 -17.13
C PHE A 22 -9.98 -0.91 -18.02
N ASN A 23 -8.68 -0.89 -17.76
CA ASN A 23 -7.70 -1.68 -18.50
C ASN A 23 -7.89 -3.19 -18.32
N TYR A 24 -8.26 -3.67 -17.13
CA TYR A 24 -8.60 -5.08 -16.90
C TYR A 24 -9.85 -5.49 -17.65
N VAL A 25 -10.89 -4.67 -17.64
CA VAL A 25 -12.12 -4.92 -18.40
C VAL A 25 -11.84 -4.92 -19.89
N LEU A 26 -11.08 -3.98 -20.41
CA LEU A 26 -10.66 -3.96 -21.81
C LEU A 26 -9.84 -5.20 -22.19
N LYS A 27 -8.89 -5.61 -21.37
CA LYS A 27 -8.08 -6.80 -21.61
C LYS A 27 -8.92 -8.08 -21.59
N LEU A 28 -9.93 -8.15 -20.71
CA LEU A 28 -10.90 -9.23 -20.70
C LEU A 28 -11.70 -9.28 -22.02
N PHE A 29 -12.16 -8.13 -22.51
CA PHE A 29 -12.87 -8.05 -23.79
C PHE A 29 -11.98 -8.43 -24.97
N GLU A 30 -10.72 -8.01 -24.99
CA GLU A 30 -9.76 -8.39 -26.03
C GLU A 30 -9.53 -9.91 -26.04
N LEU A 31 -9.29 -10.52 -24.88
CA LEU A 31 -9.07 -11.97 -24.76
C LEU A 31 -10.31 -12.79 -25.10
N LEU A 32 -11.50 -12.32 -24.75
CA LEU A 32 -12.77 -12.97 -25.17
C LEU A 32 -13.01 -12.86 -26.68
N LYS A 33 -12.50 -11.80 -27.30
CA LYS A 33 -12.60 -11.59 -28.74
C LYS A 33 -11.68 -12.51 -29.55
N ASP A 34 -10.48 -12.76 -29.02
CA ASP A 34 -9.43 -13.51 -29.73
C ASP A 34 -9.47 -15.02 -29.48
N GLY A 35 -10.36 -15.52 -28.61
CA GLY A 35 -10.60 -16.94 -28.39
C GLY A 35 -9.39 -17.76 -27.90
N THR A 36 -8.45 -17.12 -27.17
CA THR A 36 -7.19 -17.73 -26.77
C THR A 36 -7.27 -18.48 -25.42
N ASP A 37 -6.34 -19.42 -25.20
CA ASP A 37 -6.21 -20.22 -23.96
C ASP A 37 -5.96 -19.37 -22.69
N GLY A 38 -5.63 -18.09 -22.83
CA GLY A 38 -5.53 -17.11 -21.76
C GLY A 38 -6.88 -16.77 -21.08
N ILE A 39 -8.01 -17.18 -21.66
CA ILE A 39 -9.35 -16.95 -21.11
C ILE A 39 -9.48 -17.54 -19.71
N LEU A 40 -8.92 -18.73 -19.44
CA LEU A 40 -9.01 -19.37 -18.11
C LEU A 40 -8.26 -18.60 -17.04
N ASP A 41 -7.08 -18.06 -17.34
CA ASP A 41 -6.30 -17.24 -16.40
C ASP A 41 -7.00 -15.91 -16.10
N VAL A 42 -7.56 -15.28 -17.14
CA VAL A 42 -8.33 -14.04 -16.98
C VAL A 42 -9.66 -14.29 -16.26
N LEU A 43 -10.34 -15.40 -16.55
CA LEU A 43 -11.56 -15.79 -15.84
C LEU A 43 -11.28 -16.13 -14.36
N PHE A 44 -10.16 -16.77 -14.07
CA PHE A 44 -9.75 -17.05 -12.71
C PHE A 44 -9.45 -15.75 -11.96
N LYS A 45 -8.67 -14.85 -12.52
CA LYS A 45 -8.41 -13.51 -11.99
C LYS A 45 -9.68 -12.67 -11.87
N ALA A 46 -10.56 -12.73 -12.87
CA ALA A 46 -11.87 -12.07 -12.86
C ALA A 46 -12.84 -12.66 -11.83
N THR A 47 -12.78 -13.97 -11.56
CA THR A 47 -13.60 -14.61 -10.53
C THR A 47 -13.14 -14.23 -9.14
N SER A 48 -11.84 -14.19 -8.92
CA SER A 48 -11.25 -13.69 -7.70
C SER A 48 -11.62 -12.22 -7.47
N TRP A 49 -11.46 -11.42 -8.50
CA TRP A 49 -11.87 -10.01 -8.51
C TRP A 49 -13.38 -9.83 -8.29
N LYS A 50 -14.22 -10.72 -8.87
CA LYS A 50 -15.65 -10.72 -8.66
C LYS A 50 -16.03 -10.95 -7.18
N ASN A 51 -15.39 -11.88 -6.52
CA ASN A 51 -15.62 -12.14 -5.10
C ASN A 51 -15.22 -10.92 -4.24
N TYR A 52 -14.14 -10.26 -4.62
CA TYR A 52 -13.67 -9.03 -4.00
C TYR A 52 -14.67 -7.88 -4.19
N VAL A 53 -15.12 -7.63 -5.43
CA VAL A 53 -16.04 -6.53 -5.78
C VAL A 53 -17.45 -6.76 -5.23
N LEU A 54 -17.90 -8.01 -5.14
CA LEU A 54 -19.25 -8.35 -4.67
C LEU A 54 -19.37 -8.39 -3.15
N GLY A 55 -18.30 -8.14 -2.40
CA GLY A 55 -18.33 -8.10 -0.95
C GLY A 55 -18.70 -9.43 -0.28
N ALA A 56 -18.60 -10.54 -1.01
CA ALA A 56 -18.74 -11.86 -0.44
C ALA A 56 -17.53 -12.14 0.46
N GLY A 57 -17.64 -11.78 1.73
CA GLY A 57 -16.57 -11.93 2.71
C GLY A 57 -15.61 -10.74 2.75
N ALA A 58 -16.12 -9.57 3.00
CA ALA A 58 -15.41 -8.28 2.95
C ALA A 58 -14.22 -8.13 3.92
N SER A 59 -13.71 -9.17 4.49
CA SER A 59 -12.75 -9.03 5.58
C SER A 59 -11.32 -9.44 5.27
N GLU A 60 -11.01 -10.20 4.23
CA GLU A 60 -9.69 -10.82 4.21
C GLU A 60 -8.96 -10.93 2.86
N ASP A 61 -9.58 -10.66 1.72
CA ASP A 61 -8.93 -10.94 0.44
C ASP A 61 -8.36 -9.70 -0.24
N ILE A 62 -7.11 -9.41 0.03
CA ILE A 62 -6.29 -8.55 -0.81
C ILE A 62 -5.65 -9.42 -1.89
N TYR A 63 -5.95 -9.09 -3.15
CA TYR A 63 -5.34 -9.76 -4.29
C TYR A 63 -3.99 -9.15 -4.60
N THR A 64 -2.99 -10.00 -4.77
CA THR A 64 -1.69 -9.59 -5.24
C THR A 64 -1.47 -10.10 -6.66
N SER A 65 -1.04 -9.24 -7.56
CA SER A 65 -0.52 -9.63 -8.87
C SER A 65 0.96 -9.26 -8.94
N GLU A 66 1.76 -10.14 -9.50
CA GLU A 66 3.17 -9.82 -9.76
C GLU A 66 3.24 -8.72 -10.83
N ILE A 67 3.99 -7.67 -10.53
CA ILE A 67 4.40 -6.66 -11.50
C ILE A 67 5.86 -6.91 -11.89
N GLN A 68 6.23 -6.56 -13.11
CA GLN A 68 7.59 -6.78 -13.64
C GLN A 68 8.71 -6.12 -12.84
N THR A 69 8.36 -5.35 -11.83
CA THR A 69 9.25 -4.57 -10.97
C THR A 69 9.70 -5.31 -9.70
N GLY A 70 9.18 -6.54 -9.47
CA GLY A 70 9.43 -7.28 -8.24
C GLY A 70 8.56 -6.86 -7.05
N GLY A 71 7.64 -5.91 -7.24
CA GLY A 71 6.58 -5.57 -6.30
C GLY A 71 5.23 -6.17 -6.73
N ASP A 72 4.33 -6.34 -5.78
CA ASP A 72 2.99 -6.81 -6.04
C ASP A 72 2.00 -5.65 -6.11
N THR A 73 0.95 -5.80 -6.90
CA THR A 73 -0.18 -4.87 -6.88
C THR A 73 -1.26 -5.40 -5.94
N ILE A 74 -1.66 -4.58 -4.98
CA ILE A 74 -2.71 -4.89 -4.02
C ILE A 74 -3.95 -4.09 -4.35
N PHE A 75 -5.10 -4.76 -4.34
CA PHE A 75 -6.39 -4.13 -4.59
C PHE A 75 -7.30 -4.26 -3.37
N TYR A 76 -8.03 -3.21 -3.05
CA TYR A 76 -9.08 -3.25 -2.04
C TYR A 76 -10.18 -2.23 -2.35
N ASP A 77 -11.38 -2.49 -1.83
CA ASP A 77 -12.52 -1.60 -1.98
C ASP A 77 -12.37 -0.37 -1.07
N THR A 78 -12.67 0.80 -1.60
CA THR A 78 -12.57 2.07 -0.88
C THR A 78 -13.94 2.63 -0.51
N VAL A 79 -13.94 3.60 0.41
CA VAL A 79 -15.15 4.35 0.81
C VAL A 79 -15.88 5.00 -0.36
N ARG A 80 -15.20 5.27 -1.47
CA ARG A 80 -15.80 5.83 -2.69
C ARG A 80 -16.40 4.76 -3.62
N GLY A 81 -16.33 3.50 -3.22
CA GLY A 81 -16.81 2.39 -4.02
C GLY A 81 -15.95 2.12 -5.25
N CYS A 82 -14.69 2.48 -5.23
CA CYS A 82 -13.70 2.14 -6.24
C CYS A 82 -12.62 1.23 -5.66
N VAL A 83 -12.03 0.44 -6.51
CA VAL A 83 -10.88 -0.39 -6.14
C VAL A 83 -9.64 0.50 -6.10
N LYS A 84 -8.92 0.47 -4.98
CA LYS A 84 -7.64 1.15 -4.83
C LYS A 84 -6.52 0.20 -5.23
N GLU A 85 -5.65 0.65 -6.10
CA GLU A 85 -4.42 -0.03 -6.48
C GLU A 85 -3.27 0.49 -5.62
N VAL A 86 -2.47 -0.42 -5.07
CA VAL A 86 -1.29 -0.11 -4.27
C VAL A 86 -0.14 -1.03 -4.69
N ILE A 87 1.01 -0.47 -4.98
CA ILE A 87 2.22 -1.22 -5.23
C ILE A 87 2.80 -1.67 -3.89
N TYR A 88 2.96 -2.96 -3.69
CA TYR A 88 3.44 -3.54 -2.45
C TYR A 88 4.82 -4.16 -2.58
N PHE A 89 5.68 -3.87 -1.62
CA PHE A 89 6.98 -4.51 -1.44
C PHE A 89 7.09 -5.11 -0.05
N ASN A 90 7.69 -6.30 0.05
CA ASN A 90 8.03 -6.90 1.34
C ASN A 90 9.54 -6.83 1.55
N GLN A 91 9.98 -6.24 2.66
CA GLN A 91 11.40 -6.09 2.99
C GLN A 91 12.15 -7.43 3.12
N GLY A 92 11.43 -8.51 3.41
CA GLY A 92 11.97 -9.86 3.58
C GLY A 92 12.10 -10.67 2.31
N GLU A 93 11.76 -10.11 1.15
CA GLU A 93 11.78 -10.80 -0.13
C GLU A 93 12.96 -10.36 -1.00
N GLU A 94 13.47 -11.29 -1.80
CA GLU A 94 14.53 -10.96 -2.77
C GLU A 94 13.93 -10.21 -3.97
N PRO A 95 14.71 -9.37 -4.68
CA PRO A 95 16.18 -9.31 -4.62
C PRO A 95 16.76 -8.38 -3.55
N TRP A 96 15.98 -7.62 -2.80
CA TRP A 96 16.49 -6.60 -1.86
C TRP A 96 16.72 -7.11 -0.43
N ALA A 97 16.09 -8.21 -0.01
CA ALA A 97 16.12 -8.68 1.39
C ALA A 97 17.53 -8.81 1.95
N SER A 98 18.44 -9.42 1.18
CA SER A 98 19.84 -9.67 1.56
C SER A 98 20.76 -8.47 1.36
N MET A 99 20.29 -7.40 0.70
CA MET A 99 21.10 -6.21 0.41
C MET A 99 21.49 -5.45 1.68
N PRO A 100 22.70 -4.87 1.72
CA PRO A 100 23.17 -4.09 2.87
C PRO A 100 22.29 -2.87 3.14
N TYR A 101 21.99 -2.64 4.42
CA TYR A 101 21.40 -1.40 4.90
C TYR A 101 22.13 -0.98 6.19
N GLY A 102 23.12 -0.13 6.03
CA GLY A 102 24.08 0.22 7.07
C GLY A 102 24.85 -0.99 7.59
N SER A 103 24.83 -1.23 8.88
CA SER A 103 25.42 -2.42 9.51
C SER A 103 24.48 -3.64 9.54
N SER A 104 23.36 -3.59 8.81
CA SER A 104 22.30 -4.60 8.77
C SER A 104 21.92 -4.94 7.33
N THR A 105 20.76 -5.53 7.12
CA THR A 105 20.17 -5.78 5.79
C THR A 105 18.81 -5.13 5.69
N ILE A 106 18.30 -4.98 4.45
CA ILE A 106 16.94 -4.47 4.22
C ILE A 106 15.91 -5.37 4.93
N LYS A 107 16.08 -6.69 4.87
CA LYS A 107 15.24 -7.66 5.60
C LYS A 107 15.12 -7.32 7.09
N SER A 108 16.21 -6.94 7.73
CA SER A 108 16.26 -6.78 9.18
C SER A 108 15.95 -5.36 9.66
N ALA A 109 16.27 -4.33 8.87
CA ALA A 109 16.18 -2.92 9.29
C ALA A 109 15.48 -2.01 8.27
N GLY A 110 15.01 -2.56 7.16
CA GLY A 110 14.54 -1.81 6.00
C GLY A 110 13.04 -1.47 5.98
N CYS A 111 12.31 -1.55 7.10
CA CYS A 111 10.87 -1.22 7.10
C CYS A 111 10.60 0.23 6.64
N GLY A 112 11.43 1.19 7.04
CA GLY A 112 11.32 2.58 6.60
C GLY A 112 11.51 2.74 5.08
N PRO A 113 12.65 2.32 4.52
CA PRO A 113 12.88 2.33 3.07
C PRO A 113 11.78 1.61 2.30
N THR A 114 11.38 0.42 2.71
CA THR A 114 10.34 -0.35 2.02
C THR A 114 8.98 0.33 2.08
N ALA A 115 8.61 0.95 3.22
CA ALA A 115 7.39 1.73 3.33
C ALA A 115 7.38 2.92 2.35
N LEU A 116 8.51 3.62 2.21
CA LEU A 116 8.63 4.72 1.25
C LEU A 116 8.61 4.24 -0.20
N ALA A 117 9.23 3.11 -0.52
CA ALA A 117 9.15 2.51 -1.84
C ALA A 117 7.69 2.22 -2.25
N ILE A 118 6.88 1.66 -1.32
CA ILE A 118 5.44 1.45 -1.51
C ILE A 118 4.72 2.76 -1.82
N VAL A 119 4.93 3.80 -1.00
CA VAL A 119 4.25 5.09 -1.18
C VAL A 119 4.64 5.76 -2.48
N ILE A 120 5.95 5.85 -2.76
CA ILE A 120 6.46 6.54 -3.95
C ILE A 120 5.97 5.83 -5.21
N SER A 121 6.18 4.51 -5.32
CA SER A 121 5.74 3.75 -6.49
C SER A 121 4.23 3.84 -6.71
N THR A 122 3.44 3.80 -5.63
CA THR A 122 1.98 3.90 -5.72
C THR A 122 1.50 5.28 -6.17
N LEU A 123 2.12 6.36 -5.69
CA LEU A 123 1.65 7.72 -5.95
C LEU A 123 2.22 8.32 -7.25
N THR A 124 3.42 7.90 -7.65
CA THR A 124 4.09 8.44 -8.85
C THR A 124 3.90 7.54 -10.08
N GLY A 125 3.64 6.25 -9.88
CA GLY A 125 3.67 5.24 -10.95
C GLY A 125 5.09 4.85 -11.38
N GLU A 126 6.11 5.39 -10.73
CA GLU A 126 7.51 5.04 -10.98
C GLU A 126 7.88 3.75 -10.27
N ASN A 127 8.81 2.99 -10.84
CA ASN A 127 9.35 1.80 -10.18
C ASN A 127 10.46 2.18 -9.19
N VAL A 128 10.07 2.55 -7.97
CA VAL A 128 11.02 2.88 -6.89
C VAL A 128 11.08 1.73 -5.90
N THR A 129 12.17 0.96 -5.97
CA THR A 129 12.34 -0.27 -5.17
C THR A 129 12.83 0.01 -3.74
N PRO A 130 12.66 -0.96 -2.81
CA PRO A 130 13.25 -0.88 -1.47
C PRO A 130 14.76 -0.65 -1.45
N GLN A 131 15.49 -1.17 -2.47
CA GLN A 131 16.92 -0.90 -2.63
C GLN A 131 17.18 0.59 -2.85
N MET A 132 16.50 1.22 -3.80
CA MET A 132 16.70 2.63 -4.15
C MET A 132 16.46 3.55 -2.96
N THR A 133 15.40 3.30 -2.21
CA THR A 133 15.08 4.08 -1.01
C THR A 133 16.02 3.81 0.16
N ALA A 134 16.57 2.60 0.28
CA ALA A 134 17.61 2.27 1.25
C ALA A 134 18.95 2.95 0.91
N GLU A 135 19.34 2.95 -0.36
CA GLU A 135 20.53 3.68 -0.86
C GLU A 135 20.39 5.18 -0.61
N TYR A 136 19.22 5.75 -0.87
CA TYR A 136 18.92 7.13 -0.53
C TYR A 136 19.10 7.40 0.97
N ALA A 137 18.54 6.55 1.84
CA ALA A 137 18.66 6.70 3.29
C ALA A 137 20.12 6.65 3.75
N MET A 138 20.93 5.75 3.20
CA MET A 138 22.34 5.62 3.53
C MET A 138 23.15 6.83 3.05
N SER A 139 22.95 7.27 1.82
CA SER A 139 23.69 8.39 1.24
C SER A 139 23.40 9.72 1.91
N HIS A 140 22.23 9.87 2.56
CA HIS A 140 21.81 11.07 3.27
C HIS A 140 21.97 10.96 4.80
N GLY A 141 22.65 9.91 5.31
CA GLY A 141 22.91 9.74 6.74
C GLY A 141 21.63 9.47 7.57
N LEU A 142 20.62 8.87 6.94
CA LEU A 142 19.31 8.62 7.55
C LEU A 142 19.18 7.18 8.09
N TYR A 143 20.21 6.37 7.95
CA TYR A 143 20.34 5.11 8.68
C TYR A 143 20.86 5.37 10.08
N VAL A 144 20.24 4.74 11.08
CA VAL A 144 20.65 4.83 12.49
C VAL A 144 21.06 3.44 12.99
N SER A 145 22.33 3.26 13.29
CA SER A 145 22.87 1.96 13.74
C SER A 145 22.10 1.39 14.93
N GLY A 146 21.69 0.13 14.81
CA GLY A 146 20.91 -0.58 15.82
C GLY A 146 19.45 -0.13 15.96
N LYS A 147 19.01 0.90 15.22
CA LYS A 147 17.63 1.44 15.27
C LYS A 147 16.92 1.47 13.91
N GLY A 148 17.64 1.20 12.82
CA GLY A 148 17.09 1.21 11.47
C GLY A 148 17.07 2.59 10.84
N THR A 149 15.91 3.18 10.61
CA THR A 149 15.73 4.40 9.82
C THR A 149 15.34 5.59 10.68
N SER A 150 15.96 6.74 10.42
CA SER A 150 15.65 8.03 11.07
C SER A 150 14.19 8.45 10.82
N HIS A 151 13.56 9.09 11.80
CA HIS A 151 12.21 9.64 11.64
C HIS A 151 12.12 10.86 10.71
N SER A 152 13.25 11.44 10.31
CA SER A 152 13.28 12.48 9.25
C SER A 152 13.22 11.91 7.84
N PHE A 153 13.53 10.61 7.69
CA PHE A 153 13.59 9.94 6.40
C PHE A 153 12.28 10.05 5.58
N PRO A 154 11.08 9.80 6.15
CA PRO A 154 9.86 9.84 5.35
C PRO A 154 9.65 11.16 4.61
N ALA A 155 9.86 12.28 5.31
CA ALA A 155 9.69 13.60 4.71
C ALA A 155 10.77 13.93 3.67
N MET A 156 12.04 13.62 3.97
CA MET A 156 13.16 13.91 3.08
C MET A 156 13.08 13.08 1.80
N ALA A 157 12.84 11.77 1.93
CA ALA A 157 12.76 10.89 0.79
C ALA A 157 11.57 11.24 -0.11
N ALA A 158 10.36 11.36 0.44
CA ALA A 158 9.18 11.67 -0.35
C ALA A 158 9.31 12.99 -1.12
N GLY A 159 9.89 14.03 -0.50
CA GLY A 159 10.18 15.30 -1.16
C GLY A 159 11.12 15.17 -2.35
N SER A 160 12.12 14.28 -2.27
CA SER A 160 13.07 14.04 -3.37
C SER A 160 12.44 13.35 -4.59
N TRP A 161 11.30 12.67 -4.39
CA TRP A 161 10.48 12.11 -5.48
C TRP A 161 9.25 12.96 -5.80
N GLY A 162 9.26 14.25 -5.47
CA GLY A 162 8.21 15.20 -5.87
C GLY A 162 6.88 15.03 -5.12
N LEU A 163 6.84 14.31 -4.01
CA LEU A 163 5.64 14.16 -3.22
C LEU A 163 5.50 15.28 -2.17
N SER A 164 4.27 15.75 -1.98
CA SER A 164 3.93 16.58 -0.84
C SER A 164 3.91 15.75 0.44
N VAL A 165 4.37 16.32 1.56
CA VAL A 165 4.41 15.64 2.86
C VAL A 165 3.87 16.56 3.94
N GLU A 166 2.94 16.05 4.73
CA GLU A 166 2.45 16.69 5.94
C GLU A 166 2.64 15.74 7.12
N ARG A 167 3.34 16.20 8.16
CA ARG A 167 3.60 15.42 9.37
C ARG A 167 2.58 15.77 10.44
N VAL A 168 1.90 14.76 11.00
CA VAL A 168 0.81 14.95 11.97
C VAL A 168 0.97 14.05 13.19
N LYS A 169 0.34 14.45 14.30
CA LYS A 169 0.32 13.70 15.55
C LYS A 169 -0.73 12.60 15.51
N ARG A 170 -0.55 11.54 16.30
CA ARG A 170 -1.50 10.43 16.40
C ARG A 170 -2.93 10.86 16.78
N GLY A 171 -3.06 11.92 17.59
CA GLY A 171 -4.37 12.48 17.95
C GLY A 171 -5.16 13.08 16.78
N GLN A 172 -4.53 13.24 15.60
CA GLN A 172 -5.16 13.76 14.39
C GLN A 172 -5.63 12.64 13.46
N ILE A 173 -5.94 11.45 13.99
CA ILE A 173 -6.30 10.27 13.17
C ILE A 173 -7.52 10.52 12.26
N ASP A 174 -8.49 11.29 12.71
CA ASP A 174 -9.67 11.63 11.88
C ASP A 174 -9.28 12.48 10.66
N TYR A 175 -8.31 13.37 10.83
CA TYR A 175 -7.73 14.11 9.73
C TYR A 175 -6.97 13.20 8.76
N VAL A 176 -6.20 12.24 9.28
CA VAL A 176 -5.53 11.22 8.46
C VAL A 176 -6.57 10.44 7.65
N VAL A 177 -7.64 9.97 8.27
CA VAL A 177 -8.75 9.27 7.60
C VAL A 177 -9.34 10.11 6.46
N LYS A 178 -9.54 11.41 6.70
CA LYS A 178 -10.00 12.32 5.64
C LYS A 178 -9.04 12.37 4.45
N GLN A 179 -7.74 12.49 4.72
CA GLN A 179 -6.71 12.55 3.67
C GLN A 179 -6.58 11.23 2.89
N LEU A 180 -6.71 10.09 3.57
CA LEU A 180 -6.75 8.78 2.92
C LEU A 180 -7.97 8.64 1.98
N LYS A 181 -9.14 9.19 2.37
CA LYS A 181 -10.34 9.24 1.52
C LYS A 181 -10.13 10.11 0.27
N GLU A 182 -9.25 11.09 0.34
CA GLU A 182 -8.86 11.95 -0.78
C GLU A 182 -7.83 11.30 -1.72
N GLY A 183 -7.38 10.07 -1.40
CA GLY A 183 -6.45 9.30 -2.23
C GLY A 183 -5.00 9.41 -1.83
N LYS A 184 -4.68 10.19 -0.79
CA LYS A 184 -3.33 10.23 -0.22
C LYS A 184 -3.00 8.93 0.50
N LEU A 185 -1.71 8.71 0.73
CA LEU A 185 -1.19 7.64 1.57
C LEU A 185 -0.56 8.23 2.84
N ALA A 186 -0.36 7.41 3.86
CA ALA A 186 0.37 7.86 5.03
C ALA A 186 1.35 6.80 5.54
N VAL A 187 2.57 7.22 5.87
CA VAL A 187 3.53 6.38 6.60
C VAL A 187 3.34 6.60 8.09
N VAL A 188 3.33 5.53 8.86
CA VAL A 188 3.22 5.58 10.32
C VAL A 188 4.39 4.86 10.96
N ILE A 189 5.05 5.49 11.92
CA ILE A 189 5.94 4.78 12.84
C ILE A 189 5.13 4.24 14.02
N CYS A 190 4.99 2.93 14.08
CA CYS A 190 4.32 2.25 15.19
C CYS A 190 5.24 2.11 16.39
N ALA A 191 4.66 2.20 17.57
CA ALA A 191 5.36 1.99 18.83
C ALA A 191 5.77 0.52 19.01
N GLU A 192 6.74 0.32 19.89
CA GLU A 192 7.15 -1.02 20.36
C GLU A 192 5.97 -1.76 20.98
N ASN A 193 5.97 -3.09 20.84
CA ASN A 193 4.94 -3.97 21.39
C ASN A 193 3.51 -3.69 20.84
N THR A 194 3.42 -3.16 19.64
CA THR A 194 2.15 -2.97 18.93
C THR A 194 2.02 -3.95 17.76
N ILE A 195 2.20 -3.47 16.52
CA ILE A 195 1.95 -4.28 15.33
C ILE A 195 3.07 -5.28 15.00
N SER A 196 4.31 -5.00 15.37
CA SER A 196 5.51 -5.77 14.95
C SER A 196 6.36 -6.36 16.08
N GLY A 197 5.82 -6.47 17.29
CA GLY A 197 6.56 -7.00 18.43
C GLY A 197 7.46 -5.95 19.12
N SER A 198 8.67 -6.34 19.54
CA SER A 198 9.48 -5.57 20.50
C SER A 198 10.17 -4.32 19.95
N SER A 199 10.12 -4.06 18.65
CA SER A 199 10.75 -2.89 18.02
C SER A 199 9.73 -1.98 17.37
N GLY A 200 10.08 -0.70 17.19
CA GLY A 200 9.29 0.20 16.35
C GLY A 200 9.25 -0.27 14.89
N HIS A 201 8.16 0.04 14.19
CA HIS A 201 7.96 -0.45 12.83
C HIS A 201 7.25 0.57 11.96
N PHE A 202 7.74 0.76 10.73
CA PHE A 202 7.05 1.60 9.76
C PHE A 202 6.04 0.77 8.97
N ILE A 203 4.81 1.30 8.84
CA ILE A 203 3.75 0.76 7.99
C ILE A 203 3.20 1.86 7.09
N VAL A 204 2.48 1.48 6.05
CA VAL A 204 1.77 2.42 5.16
C VAL A 204 0.26 2.27 5.37
N LEU A 205 -0.43 3.37 5.59
CA LEU A 205 -1.88 3.45 5.51
C LEU A 205 -2.24 3.74 4.05
N THR A 206 -3.00 2.85 3.45
CA THR A 206 -3.23 2.86 1.99
C THR A 206 -4.59 3.39 1.59
N GLY A 207 -5.53 3.44 2.50
CA GLY A 207 -6.86 3.99 2.27
C GLY A 207 -7.86 3.59 3.34
N VAL A 208 -9.12 3.91 3.08
CA VAL A 208 -10.23 3.67 3.99
C VAL A 208 -11.33 2.92 3.25
N THR A 209 -11.82 1.83 3.82
CA THR A 209 -12.95 1.06 3.30
C THR A 209 -14.28 1.79 3.52
N ARG A 210 -15.35 1.30 2.89
CA ARG A 210 -16.72 1.86 3.09
C ARG A 210 -17.15 1.85 4.55
N ASP A 211 -16.78 0.83 5.29
CA ASP A 211 -17.12 0.65 6.70
C ASP A 211 -16.23 1.47 7.64
N GLY A 212 -15.33 2.29 7.09
CA GLY A 212 -14.47 3.19 7.86
C GLY A 212 -13.21 2.55 8.43
N TYR A 213 -12.87 1.33 8.03
CA TYR A 213 -11.62 0.68 8.42
C TYR A 213 -10.47 1.14 7.53
N ILE A 214 -9.29 1.24 8.13
CA ILE A 214 -8.06 1.61 7.44
C ILE A 214 -7.38 0.34 6.91
N ALA A 215 -7.12 0.31 5.61
CA ALA A 215 -6.28 -0.69 4.97
C ALA A 215 -4.80 -0.30 5.12
N ILE A 216 -3.94 -1.29 5.30
CA ILE A 216 -2.50 -1.09 5.45
C ILE A 216 -1.69 -1.92 4.45
N ALA A 217 -0.51 -1.42 4.11
CA ALA A 217 0.59 -2.19 3.54
C ALA A 217 1.73 -2.26 4.57
N ASP A 218 2.02 -3.45 5.05
CA ASP A 218 3.06 -3.69 6.03
C ASP A 218 4.31 -4.26 5.36
N PRO A 219 5.41 -3.49 5.30
CA PRO A 219 6.66 -3.93 4.66
C PRO A 219 7.24 -5.24 5.21
N GLY A 220 6.94 -5.54 6.48
CA GLY A 220 7.46 -6.72 7.16
C GLY A 220 6.51 -7.93 7.16
N SER A 221 5.29 -7.81 6.60
CA SER A 221 4.32 -8.89 6.69
C SER A 221 3.20 -8.85 5.66
N ARG A 222 3.18 -9.82 4.76
CA ARG A 222 2.07 -10.02 3.83
C ARG A 222 0.75 -10.32 4.56
N SER A 223 0.80 -11.12 5.61
CA SER A 223 -0.41 -11.49 6.36
C SER A 223 -1.04 -10.33 7.13
N ARG A 224 -0.28 -9.31 7.49
CA ARG A 224 -0.81 -8.07 8.07
C ARG A 224 -1.30 -7.08 7.01
N THR A 225 -0.70 -7.09 5.84
CA THR A 225 -1.07 -6.24 4.71
C THR A 225 -2.54 -6.43 4.29
N GLY A 226 -3.10 -7.63 4.42
CA GLY A 226 -4.50 -7.89 4.12
C GLY A 226 -5.49 -7.48 5.20
N LYS A 227 -5.04 -7.05 6.37
CA LYS A 227 -5.93 -6.77 7.50
C LYS A 227 -6.41 -5.33 7.51
N LEU A 228 -7.65 -5.17 7.97
CA LEU A 228 -8.30 -3.88 8.17
C LEU A 228 -8.27 -3.50 9.65
N TYR A 229 -7.98 -2.24 9.92
CA TYR A 229 -7.84 -1.72 11.27
C TYR A 229 -8.77 -0.55 11.51
N SER A 230 -9.36 -0.47 12.71
CA SER A 230 -10.11 0.74 13.07
C SER A 230 -9.17 1.95 13.20
N PRO A 231 -9.64 3.18 12.94
CA PRO A 231 -8.85 4.38 13.18
C PRO A 231 -8.30 4.45 14.60
N ALA A 232 -9.08 4.06 15.60
CA ALA A 232 -8.66 4.03 17.00
C ALA A 232 -7.50 3.04 17.24
N THR A 233 -7.50 1.89 16.56
CA THR A 233 -6.39 0.93 16.64
C THR A 233 -5.12 1.53 16.04
N ILE A 234 -5.18 2.14 14.86
CA ILE A 234 -4.02 2.79 14.24
C ILE A 234 -3.51 3.95 15.12
N GLN A 235 -4.41 4.74 15.68
CA GLN A 235 -4.04 5.79 16.65
C GLN A 235 -3.27 5.23 17.85
N SER A 236 -3.72 4.10 18.39
CA SER A 236 -3.06 3.46 19.54
C SER A 236 -1.69 2.88 19.18
N TYR A 237 -1.50 2.44 17.93
CA TYR A 237 -0.23 1.89 17.43
C TYR A 237 0.79 2.98 17.11
N ALA A 238 0.35 4.13 16.62
CA ALA A 238 1.23 5.22 16.24
C ALA A 238 2.03 5.73 17.44
N ARG A 239 3.36 5.85 17.25
CA ARG A 239 4.27 6.37 18.28
C ARG A 239 3.92 7.82 18.61
N ASP A 240 3.88 8.12 19.90
CA ASP A 240 3.61 9.47 20.39
C ASP A 240 4.89 10.32 20.35
N LEU A 241 5.07 11.01 19.26
CA LEU A 241 6.21 11.91 19.06
C LEU A 241 5.75 13.37 19.11
N SER A 242 6.58 14.25 19.68
CA SER A 242 6.30 15.69 19.79
C SER A 242 5.91 16.33 18.46
N ASP A 243 6.59 15.91 17.40
CA ASP A 243 6.36 16.42 16.03
C ASP A 243 5.38 15.57 15.23
N GLY A 244 4.87 14.48 15.84
CA GLY A 244 4.01 13.50 15.18
C GLY A 244 4.76 12.27 14.66
N GLY A 245 4.04 11.17 14.55
CA GLY A 245 4.53 9.86 14.06
C GLY A 245 3.85 9.39 12.79
N ILE A 246 3.13 10.29 12.10
CA ILE A 246 2.40 10.00 10.87
C ILE A 246 2.79 11.02 9.81
N TRP A 247 3.15 10.56 8.61
CA TRP A 247 3.50 11.39 7.46
C TRP A 247 2.48 11.12 6.36
N ILE A 248 1.61 12.08 6.08
CA ILE A 248 0.62 12.04 5.00
C ILE A 248 1.31 12.51 3.73
N MET A 249 1.17 11.75 2.64
CA MET A 249 1.84 11.97 1.38
C MET A 249 0.84 11.97 0.23
N GLY A 250 1.03 12.90 -0.72
CA GLY A 250 0.22 13.01 -1.92
C GLY A 250 1.06 13.40 -3.11
N GLY A 251 0.55 13.12 -4.32
CA GLY A 251 1.11 13.72 -5.55
C GLY A 251 0.98 15.25 -5.51
N GLN A 252 1.88 15.94 -6.20
CA GLN A 252 1.76 17.37 -6.48
C GLN A 252 0.77 17.64 -7.60
#